data_85fe65551bb91b0ac3ab19850ae58b6e
#
_entry.id   85fe65551bb91b0ac3ab19850ae58b6e
#
_cell.length_a   1.000
_cell.length_b   1.000
_cell.length_c   1.000
_cell.angle_alpha   90.00
_cell.angle_beta   90.00
_cell.angle_gamma   90.00
#
_symmetry.space_group_name_H-M   'P 1'
#
loop_
_entity.id
_entity.type
_entity.pdbx_description
1 polymer ?
#
loop_
_entity_poly.entity_id
_entity_poly.type
_entity_poly.pdbx_seq_one_letter_code
_entity_poly.pdbx_strand_id
1 'polypeptide(L)'
;MAAEAHAGSAPAVVLVSGGLDSATTLAIARADGFVCHALSFDYGQRHRAELDAARRVAAALGAAAHRILPMPIGELGHSALTDTSIAVPEQPGEGIPVTYVPARNTVFLACALGYAEVIGACDIYIGVNAVDY
;
A
#
# COMPACT_ATOMS: atom_id res chain seq x y z
N MET A 1 15.16 -22.57 -11.44
CA MET A 1 15.26 -22.06 -11.56
C MET A 1 14.74 -21.05 -12.05
N ALA A 2 14.32 -20.74 -11.54
CA ALA A 2 13.71 -19.64 -11.93
C ALA A 2 14.53 -18.60 -12.48
N ALA A 3 15.74 -18.83 -12.44
CA ALA A 3 16.60 -17.85 -13.01
C ALA A 3 16.25 -17.52 -14.42
N GLU A 4 15.54 -18.43 -15.01
CA GLU A 4 15.15 -18.17 -16.34
C GLU A 4 13.89 -17.35 -16.47
N ALA A 5 13.36 -16.86 -15.39
CA ALA A 5 12.18 -16.04 -15.48
C ALA A 5 12.42 -14.90 -16.43
N HIS A 6 11.53 -14.70 -17.36
CA HIS A 6 11.58 -13.59 -18.27
C HIS A 6 11.09 -12.33 -17.58
N ALA A 7 11.48 -11.18 -18.06
CA ALA A 7 11.09 -9.93 -17.46
C ALA A 7 9.58 -9.85 -17.25
N GLY A 8 8.80 -10.31 -18.19
CA GLY A 8 7.34 -10.24 -18.06
C GLY A 8 6.71 -11.25 -17.12
N SER A 9 7.49 -12.14 -16.49
CA SER A 9 6.96 -13.19 -15.65
C SER A 9 7.43 -13.13 -14.21
N ALA A 10 8.38 -12.26 -13.88
CA ALA A 10 8.86 -12.14 -12.51
C ALA A 10 7.81 -11.46 -11.64
N PRO A 11 7.58 -11.96 -10.41
CA PRO A 11 6.61 -11.32 -9.53
C PRO A 11 7.20 -10.11 -8.82
N ALA A 12 6.36 -9.15 -8.50
CA ALA A 12 6.70 -8.03 -7.64
C ALA A 12 5.53 -7.73 -6.72
N VAL A 13 5.81 -7.31 -5.50
CA VAL A 13 4.79 -6.82 -4.59
C VAL A 13 4.67 -5.31 -4.79
N VAL A 14 3.45 -4.82 -4.92
CA VAL A 14 3.19 -3.39 -5.08
C VAL A 14 2.20 -2.97 -4.01
N LEU A 15 2.60 -2.00 -3.18
CA LEU A 15 1.69 -1.47 -2.16
C LEU A 15 0.71 -0.51 -2.82
N VAL A 16 -0.58 -0.77 -2.66
CA VAL A 16 -1.64 0.00 -3.32
C VAL A 16 -2.60 0.53 -2.27
N SER A 17 -2.69 1.85 -2.19
CA SER A 17 -3.56 2.52 -1.22
C SER A 17 -4.82 3.12 -1.83
N GLY A 18 -4.93 3.09 -3.15
CA GLY A 18 -6.04 3.74 -3.85
C GLY A 18 -5.76 5.17 -4.23
N GLY A 19 -4.65 5.75 -3.75
CA GLY A 19 -4.25 7.10 -4.13
C GLY A 19 -3.45 7.14 -5.42
N LEU A 20 -3.18 8.36 -5.88
CA LEU A 20 -2.49 8.58 -7.15
C LEU A 20 -1.07 8.01 -7.16
N ASP A 21 -0.33 8.21 -6.07
CA ASP A 21 1.06 7.76 -6.04
C ASP A 21 1.18 6.26 -6.17
N SER A 22 0.31 5.51 -5.48
CA SER A 22 0.37 4.07 -5.56
C SER A 22 -0.16 3.55 -6.90
N ALA A 23 -1.13 4.24 -7.50
CA ALA A 23 -1.60 3.88 -8.83
C ALA A 23 -0.48 4.06 -9.85
N THR A 24 0.24 5.17 -9.77
CA THR A 24 1.40 5.42 -10.63
C THR A 24 2.47 4.36 -10.43
N THR A 25 2.72 4.00 -9.18
CA THR A 25 3.70 2.97 -8.83
C THR A 25 3.34 1.62 -9.44
N LEU A 26 2.06 1.24 -9.37
CA LEU A 26 1.60 -0.01 -9.98
C LEU A 26 1.77 0.02 -11.49
N ALA A 27 1.45 1.15 -12.12
CA ALA A 27 1.65 1.30 -13.57
C ALA A 27 3.11 1.16 -13.95
N ILE A 28 4.02 1.73 -13.15
CA ILE A 28 5.46 1.63 -13.39
C ILE A 28 5.92 0.17 -13.26
N ALA A 29 5.51 -0.53 -12.23
CA ALA A 29 5.88 -1.93 -12.04
C ALA A 29 5.42 -2.78 -13.21
N ARG A 30 4.19 -2.52 -13.70
CA ARG A 30 3.68 -3.21 -14.88
C ARG A 30 4.52 -2.89 -16.11
N ALA A 31 4.87 -1.62 -16.31
CA ALA A 31 5.70 -1.21 -17.44
C ALA A 31 7.09 -1.80 -17.38
N ASP A 32 7.61 -2.03 -16.16
CA ASP A 32 8.90 -2.69 -15.96
C ASP A 32 8.85 -4.19 -16.28
N GLY A 33 7.68 -4.74 -16.53
CA GLY A 33 7.53 -6.12 -16.95
C GLY A 33 7.20 -7.10 -15.84
N PHE A 34 6.88 -6.61 -14.64
CA PHE A 34 6.57 -7.50 -13.54
C PHE A 34 5.12 -7.99 -13.56
N VAL A 35 4.93 -9.19 -13.02
CA VAL A 35 3.60 -9.68 -12.65
C VAL A 35 3.31 -9.11 -11.26
N CYS A 36 2.38 -8.17 -11.18
CA CYS A 36 2.18 -7.39 -9.97
C CYS A 36 1.20 -8.05 -9.03
N HIS A 37 1.62 -8.21 -7.78
CA HIS A 37 0.79 -8.68 -6.68
C HIS A 37 0.55 -7.48 -5.78
N ALA A 38 -0.65 -6.93 -5.85
CA ALA A 38 -1.00 -5.74 -5.09
C ALA A 38 -1.29 -6.11 -3.64
N LEU A 39 -0.83 -5.26 -2.72
CA LEU A 39 -1.05 -5.43 -1.30
C LEU A 39 -1.58 -4.13 -0.72
N SER A 40 -2.71 -4.22 -0.03
CA SER A 40 -3.33 -3.10 0.63
C SER A 40 -3.59 -3.45 2.09
N PHE A 41 -3.80 -2.42 2.93
CA PHE A 41 -3.99 -2.62 4.37
C PHE A 41 -5.29 -1.99 4.80
N ASP A 42 -6.03 -2.70 5.63
CA ASP A 42 -7.26 -2.19 6.23
C ASP A 42 -6.97 -1.87 7.69
N TYR A 43 -6.89 -0.59 8.03
CA TYR A 43 -6.57 -0.18 9.38
C TYR A 43 -7.63 0.74 10.01
N GLY A 44 -8.84 0.75 9.45
CA GLY A 44 -9.94 1.45 10.10
C GLY A 44 -11.07 1.79 9.14
N GLN A 45 -12.22 2.15 9.73
CA GLN A 45 -13.42 2.39 8.95
C GLN A 45 -13.30 3.59 8.00
N ARG A 46 -12.57 4.62 8.42
CA ARG A 46 -12.35 5.78 7.54
C ARG A 46 -11.57 5.44 6.29
N HIS A 47 -10.90 4.30 6.32
CA HIS A 47 -10.07 3.86 5.20
C HIS A 47 -10.88 3.09 4.14
N ARG A 48 -12.14 2.80 4.37
CA ARG A 48 -12.92 1.94 3.47
C ARG A 48 -13.03 2.46 2.04
N ALA A 49 -13.26 3.76 1.89
CA ALA A 49 -13.37 4.34 0.56
C ALA A 49 -12.06 4.20 -0.21
N GLU A 50 -10.94 4.32 0.49
CA GLU A 50 -9.63 4.13 -0.13
C GLU A 50 -9.40 2.68 -0.50
N LEU A 51 -9.89 1.73 0.29
CA LEU A 51 -9.79 0.32 -0.06
C LEU A 51 -10.61 -0.01 -1.30
N ASP A 52 -11.80 0.58 -1.44
CA ASP A 52 -12.59 0.39 -2.63
C ASP A 52 -11.88 0.98 -3.85
N ALA A 53 -11.25 2.13 -3.69
CA ALA A 53 -10.44 2.72 -4.75
C ALA A 53 -9.24 1.83 -5.08
N ALA A 54 -8.60 1.25 -4.06
CA ALA A 54 -7.47 0.34 -4.28
C ALA A 54 -7.89 -0.89 -5.09
N ARG A 55 -9.07 -1.44 -4.80
CA ARG A 55 -9.58 -2.57 -5.58
C ARG A 55 -9.78 -2.21 -7.04
N ARG A 56 -10.35 -1.03 -7.29
CA ARG A 56 -10.57 -0.56 -8.67
C ARG A 56 -9.25 -0.31 -9.39
N VAL A 57 -8.30 0.30 -8.71
CA VAL A 57 -6.99 0.57 -9.29
C VAL A 57 -6.26 -0.73 -9.62
N ALA A 58 -6.24 -1.67 -8.68
CA ALA A 58 -5.57 -2.95 -8.90
C ALA A 58 -6.17 -3.70 -10.09
N ALA A 59 -7.49 -3.70 -10.20
CA ALA A 59 -8.16 -4.35 -11.32
C ALA A 59 -7.90 -3.62 -12.63
N ALA A 60 -8.04 -2.30 -12.63
CA ALA A 60 -7.90 -1.51 -13.86
C ALA A 60 -6.48 -1.53 -14.41
N LEU A 61 -5.48 -1.55 -13.53
CA LEU A 61 -4.08 -1.54 -13.95
C LEU A 61 -3.49 -2.96 -14.08
N GLY A 62 -4.34 -3.98 -13.95
CA GLY A 62 -3.94 -5.34 -14.28
C GLY A 62 -3.05 -6.04 -13.27
N ALA A 63 -3.30 -5.82 -11.99
CA ALA A 63 -2.62 -6.62 -10.97
C ALA A 63 -3.07 -8.08 -11.10
N ALA A 64 -2.13 -9.00 -10.99
CA ALA A 64 -2.43 -10.41 -11.08
C ALA A 64 -3.17 -10.93 -9.85
N ALA A 65 -2.92 -10.29 -8.70
CA ALA A 65 -3.60 -10.62 -7.45
C ALA A 65 -3.66 -9.36 -6.60
N HIS A 66 -4.62 -9.30 -5.70
CA HIS A 66 -4.74 -8.20 -4.76
C HIS A 66 -5.13 -8.75 -3.39
N ARG A 67 -4.28 -8.53 -2.40
CA ARG A 67 -4.54 -8.92 -1.02
C ARG A 67 -4.79 -7.70 -0.17
N ILE A 68 -5.74 -7.81 0.74
CA ILE A 68 -6.01 -6.77 1.73
C ILE A 68 -5.80 -7.40 3.11
N LEU A 69 -4.86 -6.84 3.86
CA LEU A 69 -4.55 -7.33 5.21
C LEU A 69 -5.15 -6.41 6.26
N PRO A 70 -5.91 -6.94 7.20
CA PRO A 70 -6.36 -6.14 8.34
C PRO A 70 -5.16 -5.85 9.25
N MET A 71 -5.01 -4.58 9.62
CA MET A 71 -3.89 -4.12 10.43
C MET A 71 -4.39 -3.13 11.47
N PRO A 72 -4.65 -3.58 12.71
CA PRO A 72 -5.20 -2.69 13.74
C PRO A 72 -4.14 -1.80 14.40
N ILE A 73 -3.21 -1.26 13.61
CA ILE A 73 -2.13 -0.43 14.16
C ILE A 73 -2.63 0.91 14.70
N GLY A 74 -3.82 1.35 14.27
CA GLY A 74 -4.41 2.57 14.80
C GLY A 74 -4.77 2.47 16.28
N GLU A 75 -4.87 1.26 16.82
CA GLU A 75 -5.12 1.06 18.24
C GLU A 75 -3.91 1.39 19.09
N LEU A 76 -2.73 1.51 18.48
CA LEU A 76 -1.51 1.85 19.21
C LEU A 76 -1.42 3.33 19.55
N GLY A 77 -2.25 4.16 18.92
CA GLY A 77 -2.24 5.59 19.15
C GLY A 77 -3.45 6.24 18.51
N HIS A 78 -3.53 7.56 18.66
CA HIS A 78 -4.67 8.31 18.15
C HIS A 78 -4.38 8.81 16.73
N SER A 79 -5.30 8.53 15.80
CA SER A 79 -5.23 9.01 14.43
C SER A 79 -6.63 9.27 13.91
N ALA A 80 -6.84 10.37 13.20
CA ALA A 80 -8.12 10.67 12.58
C ALA A 80 -8.50 9.65 11.49
N LEU A 81 -7.54 8.87 10.99
CA LEU A 81 -7.82 7.82 10.01
C LEU A 81 -8.49 6.59 10.64
N THR A 82 -8.23 6.33 11.93
CA THR A 82 -8.75 5.15 12.62
C THR A 82 -9.67 5.49 13.78
N ASP A 83 -9.50 6.66 14.38
CA ASP A 83 -10.30 7.11 15.52
C ASP A 83 -11.30 8.14 15.03
N THR A 84 -12.56 7.73 14.91
CA THR A 84 -13.60 8.60 14.38
C THR A 84 -14.00 9.73 15.34
N SER A 85 -13.51 9.71 16.58
CA SER A 85 -13.73 10.82 17.51
C SER A 85 -12.85 12.02 17.20
N ILE A 86 -11.83 11.84 16.36
CA ILE A 86 -10.91 12.90 15.98
C ILE A 86 -11.30 13.42 14.60
N ALA A 87 -11.50 14.74 14.50
CA ALA A 87 -11.83 15.34 13.22
C ALA A 87 -10.60 15.39 12.33
N VAL A 88 -10.78 15.11 11.04
CA VAL A 88 -9.70 15.24 10.06
C VAL A 88 -9.56 16.71 9.69
N PRO A 89 -8.38 17.33 9.87
CA PRO A 89 -8.19 18.73 9.48
C PRO A 89 -8.32 18.91 7.98
N GLU A 90 -8.85 20.06 7.58
CA GLU A 90 -8.96 20.39 6.16
C GLU A 90 -7.65 20.88 5.58
N GLN A 91 -6.76 21.39 6.42
CA GLN A 91 -5.47 21.92 5.99
C GLN A 91 -4.36 21.23 6.76
N PRO A 92 -3.18 21.07 6.13
CA PRO A 92 -2.04 20.51 6.84
C PRO A 92 -1.65 21.41 8.02
N GLY A 93 -1.45 20.79 9.17
CA GLY A 93 -0.91 21.47 10.32
C GLY A 93 0.60 21.38 10.34
N GLU A 94 1.18 22.00 11.35
CA GLU A 94 2.61 21.87 11.60
C GLU A 94 2.85 20.63 12.44
N GLY A 95 4.01 19.99 12.24
CA GLY A 95 4.39 18.80 12.98
C GLY A 95 3.72 17.54 12.44
N ILE A 96 3.56 16.55 13.30
CA ILE A 96 2.99 15.26 12.92
C ILE A 96 1.48 15.41 12.70
N PRO A 97 0.95 15.05 11.52
CA PRO A 97 -0.47 15.20 11.26
C PRO A 97 -1.31 14.31 12.18
N VAL A 98 -2.53 14.75 12.48
CA VAL A 98 -3.47 13.93 13.25
C VAL A 98 -3.90 12.67 12.50
N THR A 99 -3.66 12.62 11.20
CA THR A 99 -3.93 11.43 10.38
C THR A 99 -2.77 10.45 10.38
N TYR A 100 -1.67 10.77 11.08
CA TYR A 100 -0.53 9.87 11.16
C TYR A 100 -0.89 8.58 11.88
N VAL A 101 -0.52 7.45 11.27
CA VAL A 101 -0.64 6.12 11.86
C VAL A 101 0.77 5.69 12.27
N PRO A 102 0.99 5.30 13.55
CA PRO A 102 2.34 5.05 14.04
C PRO A 102 3.13 4.07 13.17
N ALA A 103 4.34 4.49 12.78
CA ALA A 103 5.28 3.70 12.00
C ALA A 103 4.66 3.03 10.77
N ARG A 104 3.68 3.68 10.15
CA ARG A 104 2.88 3.09 9.08
C ARG A 104 3.72 2.49 7.96
N ASN A 105 4.63 3.26 7.39
CA ASN A 105 5.41 2.77 6.25
C ASN A 105 6.34 1.63 6.66
N THR A 106 6.89 1.66 7.87
CA THR A 106 7.73 0.58 8.38
C THR A 106 6.94 -0.72 8.51
N VAL A 107 5.75 -0.64 9.09
CA VAL A 107 4.88 -1.81 9.25
C VAL A 107 4.47 -2.36 7.91
N PHE A 108 4.08 -1.49 6.98
CA PHE A 108 3.64 -1.92 5.66
C PHE A 108 4.78 -2.57 4.89
N LEU A 109 5.98 -2.02 4.95
CA LEU A 109 7.13 -2.61 4.27
C LEU A 109 7.51 -3.96 4.86
N ALA A 110 7.41 -4.13 6.18
CA ALA A 110 7.68 -5.42 6.81
C ALA A 110 6.68 -6.47 6.32
N CYS A 111 5.41 -6.13 6.24
CA CYS A 111 4.40 -7.04 5.71
C CYS A 111 4.62 -7.34 4.23
N ALA A 112 5.02 -6.33 3.46
CA ALA A 112 5.31 -6.53 2.04
C ALA A 112 6.49 -7.47 1.86
N LEU A 113 7.51 -7.37 2.70
CA LEU A 113 8.65 -8.26 2.66
C LEU A 113 8.21 -9.71 2.93
N GLY A 114 7.38 -9.92 3.95
CA GLY A 114 6.84 -11.26 4.22
C GLY A 114 6.03 -11.81 3.06
N TYR A 115 5.21 -10.98 2.45
CA TYR A 115 4.41 -11.39 1.31
C TYR A 115 5.32 -11.71 0.11
N ALA A 116 6.35 -10.90 -0.10
CA ALA A 116 7.31 -11.16 -1.17
C ALA A 116 7.98 -12.54 -1.00
N GLU A 117 8.32 -12.89 0.24
CA GLU A 117 8.88 -14.21 0.50
C GLU A 117 7.90 -15.33 0.16
N VAL A 118 6.62 -15.13 0.48
CA VAL A 118 5.60 -16.14 0.20
C VAL A 118 5.45 -16.37 -1.30
N ILE A 119 5.45 -15.32 -2.10
CA ILE A 119 5.23 -15.43 -3.54
C ILE A 119 6.51 -15.56 -4.34
N GLY A 120 7.66 -15.53 -3.69
CA GLY A 120 8.95 -15.64 -4.39
C GLY A 120 9.35 -14.38 -5.13
N ALA A 121 8.92 -13.21 -4.68
CA ALA A 121 9.26 -11.95 -5.31
C ALA A 121 10.54 -11.38 -4.70
N CYS A 122 11.34 -10.73 -5.53
CA CYS A 122 12.55 -10.04 -5.10
C CYS A 122 12.41 -8.53 -5.15
N ASP A 123 11.27 -8.02 -5.58
CA ASP A 123 11.05 -6.60 -5.80
C ASP A 123 9.79 -6.14 -5.11
N ILE A 124 9.87 -5.00 -4.44
CA ILE A 124 8.75 -4.37 -3.77
C ILE A 124 8.69 -2.93 -4.26
N TYR A 125 7.52 -2.51 -4.71
CA TYR A 125 7.28 -1.14 -5.14
C TYR A 125 6.39 -0.43 -4.13
N ILE A 126 6.79 0.77 -3.76
CA ILE A 126 6.01 1.61 -2.85
C ILE A 126 6.04 3.05 -3.36
N GLY A 127 4.91 3.70 -3.34
CA GLY A 127 4.80 5.11 -3.70
C GLY A 127 4.79 5.96 -2.44
N VAL A 128 5.84 6.75 -2.25
CA VAL A 128 5.92 7.67 -1.13
C VAL A 128 6.29 9.05 -1.65
N ASN A 129 6.04 10.06 -0.85
CA ASN A 129 6.42 11.41 -1.21
C ASN A 129 7.06 12.12 -0.01
N ALA A 130 7.53 13.35 -0.21
CA ALA A 130 8.32 14.05 0.79
C ALA A 130 7.55 14.40 2.06
N VAL A 131 6.21 14.35 2.03
CA VAL A 131 5.38 14.68 3.19
C VAL A 131 4.82 13.44 3.89
N ASP A 132 5.20 12.25 3.46
CA ASP A 132 4.77 11.01 4.13
C ASP A 132 5.52 10.86 5.46
N TYR A 133 4.79 10.39 6.45
CA TYR A 133 5.34 10.11 7.76
C TYR A 133 5.26 8.63 8.07
#